data_9fef3793df1efea4ff240db07bb7a909
#
_entry.id   9fef3793df1efea4ff240db07bb7a909
#
_cell.length_a   1.000
_cell.length_b   1.000
_cell.length_c   1.000
_cell.angle_alpha   90.00
_cell.angle_beta   90.00
_cell.angle_gamma   90.00
#
_symmetry.space_group_name_H-M   'P 1'
#
loop_
_entity.id
_entity.type
_entity.pdbx_description
1 polymer ?
#
loop_
_entity_poly.entity_id
_entity_poly.type
_entity_poly.pdbx_seq_one_letter_code
_entity_poly.pdbx_strand_id
1 'polypeptide(L)'
;TLMTLFNRTPSRELQEHLWVFPMDYPIKLIGDAGDELRIAVLEILVKHFPEFDAQSISITPSRTGKYHSITAQLRFEELEQVHAIYADLAACPLIKTAL
;
A
#
# COMPACT_ATOMS: atom_id res chain seq x y z
N THR A 1 23.14 -14.74 -0.73
CA THR A 1 22.88 -14.42 -0.93
C THR A 1 22.07 -13.77 -1.16
N LEU A 2 21.94 -13.46 -0.83
CA LEU A 2 21.29 -12.84 -0.90
C LEU A 2 20.91 -12.61 -1.95
N MET A 3 21.28 -12.70 -2.54
CA MET A 3 21.08 -12.52 -3.56
C MET A 3 20.19 -13.12 -4.23
N THR A 4 20.16 -13.87 -4.10
CA THR A 4 19.33 -14.63 -4.77
C THR A 4 17.99 -14.30 -4.59
N LEU A 5 17.68 -13.92 -3.55
CA LEU A 5 16.41 -13.65 -3.34
C LEU A 5 15.97 -12.54 -4.04
N PHE A 6 16.84 -11.67 -4.28
CA PHE A 6 16.42 -10.49 -4.78
C PHE A 6 15.88 -10.57 -6.13
N ASN A 7 16.01 -11.66 -6.74
CA ASN A 7 15.51 -11.76 -8.03
C ASN A 7 14.09 -11.56 -8.15
N ARG A 8 13.29 -11.98 -7.23
CA ARG A 8 11.93 -11.83 -7.40
C ARG A 8 11.38 -10.96 -6.40
N THR A 9 12.19 -10.32 -5.68
CA THR A 9 11.77 -9.41 -4.66
C THR A 9 11.23 -8.16 -5.26
N PRO A 10 10.15 -7.62 -4.75
CA PRO A 10 9.67 -6.36 -5.24
C PRO A 10 10.75 -5.32 -5.13
N SER A 11 10.84 -4.52 -6.13
CA SER A 11 11.89 -3.54 -6.19
C SER A 11 11.87 -2.60 -5.02
N ARG A 12 10.73 -2.42 -4.41
CA ARG A 12 10.64 -1.55 -3.28
C ARG A 12 11.61 -1.90 -2.19
N GLU A 13 11.77 -3.20 -1.88
CA GLU A 13 12.68 -3.58 -0.85
C GLU A 13 14.12 -3.37 -1.24
N LEU A 14 14.42 -3.53 -2.50
CA LEU A 14 15.78 -3.36 -2.96
C LEU A 14 16.16 -1.90 -2.99
N GLN A 15 15.18 -1.01 -2.98
CA GLN A 15 15.44 0.40 -3.12
C GLN A 15 15.30 1.19 -1.83
N GLU A 16 15.08 0.51 -0.70
CA GLU A 16 14.91 1.21 0.55
C GLU A 16 16.06 2.13 0.88
N HIS A 17 17.25 1.74 0.52
CA HIS A 17 18.42 2.56 0.83
C HIS A 17 18.44 3.86 0.03
N LEU A 18 17.60 3.96 -0.99
CA LEU A 18 17.53 5.18 -1.77
C LEU A 18 16.44 6.12 -1.28
N TRP A 19 15.62 5.66 -0.35
CA TRP A 19 14.53 6.49 0.14
C TRP A 19 15.04 7.55 1.10
N VAL A 20 14.51 8.74 0.96
CA VAL A 20 14.88 9.85 1.82
C VAL A 20 13.65 10.30 2.56
N PHE A 21 13.68 10.23 3.88
CA PHE A 21 12.54 10.61 4.70
C PHE A 21 12.70 12.03 5.23
N PRO A 22 11.61 12.74 5.43
CA PRO A 22 10.25 12.32 5.12
C PRO A 22 10.00 12.29 3.62
N MET A 23 9.10 11.43 3.18
CA MET A 23 8.82 11.33 1.75
C MET A 23 7.33 11.11 1.53
N ASP A 24 6.83 11.59 0.40
CA ASP A 24 5.48 11.32 -0.02
C ASP A 24 5.55 10.13 -0.98
N TYR A 25 4.79 9.11 -0.72
CA TYR A 25 4.87 7.89 -1.50
C TYR A 25 3.48 7.38 -1.82
N PRO A 26 3.16 7.14 -3.09
CA PRO A 26 1.86 6.61 -3.45
C PRO A 26 1.83 5.10 -3.26
N ILE A 27 0.90 4.61 -2.45
CA ILE A 27 0.70 3.20 -2.28
C ILE A 27 -0.45 2.80 -3.19
N LYS A 28 -0.27 1.72 -3.93
CA LYS A 28 -1.29 1.21 -4.81
C LYS A 28 -1.68 -0.17 -4.36
N LEU A 29 -2.97 -0.37 -4.13
CA LEU A 29 -3.50 -1.61 -3.60
C LEU A 29 -4.52 -2.16 -4.57
N ILE A 30 -4.47 -3.46 -4.83
CA ILE A 30 -5.41 -4.10 -5.73
C ILE A 30 -6.10 -5.21 -4.97
N GLY A 31 -7.41 -5.23 -5.03
CA GLY A 31 -8.20 -6.25 -4.36
C GLY A 31 -9.54 -6.46 -5.05
N ASP A 32 -10.35 -7.34 -4.50
CA ASP A 32 -11.65 -7.62 -5.05
C ASP A 32 -12.52 -6.37 -4.98
N ALA A 33 -13.24 -6.09 -6.07
CA ALA A 33 -14.08 -4.91 -6.13
C ALA A 33 -15.16 -4.96 -5.05
N GLY A 34 -15.47 -3.80 -4.48
CA GLY A 34 -16.53 -3.68 -3.50
C GLY A 34 -16.21 -2.68 -2.42
N ASP A 35 -17.24 -2.32 -1.66
CA ASP A 35 -17.08 -1.35 -0.58
C ASP A 35 -16.25 -1.93 0.56
N GLU A 36 -16.27 -3.25 0.74
CA GLU A 36 -15.53 -3.85 1.83
C GLU A 36 -14.04 -3.60 1.68
N LEU A 37 -13.55 -3.65 0.45
CA LEU A 37 -12.13 -3.39 0.22
C LEU A 37 -11.81 -1.95 0.61
N ARG A 38 -12.64 -1.01 0.17
CA ARG A 38 -12.40 0.40 0.48
C ARG A 38 -12.41 0.64 1.97
N ILE A 39 -13.38 0.06 2.67
CA ILE A 39 -13.49 0.25 4.11
C ILE A 39 -12.27 -0.33 4.81
N ALA A 40 -11.86 -1.54 4.43
CA ALA A 40 -10.72 -2.19 5.05
C ALA A 40 -9.44 -1.39 4.84
N VAL A 41 -9.24 -0.90 3.63
CA VAL A 41 -8.06 -0.11 3.32
C VAL A 41 -8.05 1.18 4.13
N LEU A 42 -9.21 1.86 4.20
CA LEU A 42 -9.27 3.12 4.94
C LEU A 42 -9.02 2.90 6.43
N GLU A 43 -9.50 1.79 6.99
CA GLU A 43 -9.26 1.50 8.39
C GLU A 43 -7.77 1.34 8.65
N ILE A 44 -7.07 0.67 7.75
CA ILE A 44 -5.63 0.48 7.92
C ILE A 44 -4.90 1.81 7.78
N LEU A 45 -5.28 2.60 6.77
CA LEU A 45 -4.61 3.87 6.55
C LEU A 45 -4.80 4.83 7.71
N VAL A 46 -6.00 4.91 8.25
CA VAL A 46 -6.28 5.81 9.35
C VAL A 46 -5.61 5.33 10.64
N LYS A 47 -5.47 4.00 10.79
CA LYS A 47 -4.81 3.46 11.96
C LYS A 47 -3.36 3.93 12.01
N HIS A 48 -2.68 3.94 10.88
CA HIS A 48 -1.28 4.33 10.83
C HIS A 48 -1.09 5.83 10.60
N PHE A 49 -2.06 6.47 9.97
CA PHE A 49 -1.98 7.89 9.66
C PHE A 49 -3.30 8.55 10.05
N PRO A 50 -3.48 8.87 11.33
CA PRO A 50 -4.77 9.36 11.82
C PRO A 50 -5.28 10.62 11.12
N GLU A 51 -4.37 11.39 10.56
CA GLU A 51 -4.78 12.62 9.87
C GLU A 51 -4.99 12.41 8.38
N PHE A 52 -4.93 11.18 7.91
CA PHE A 52 -5.10 10.90 6.50
C PHE A 52 -6.51 11.28 6.05
N ASP A 53 -6.60 11.95 4.90
CA ASP A 53 -7.88 12.35 4.35
C ASP A 53 -8.45 11.18 3.56
N ALA A 54 -9.51 10.58 4.09
CA ALA A 54 -10.12 9.43 3.46
C ALA A 54 -10.65 9.72 2.06
N GLN A 55 -10.90 10.98 1.76
CA GLN A 55 -11.43 11.32 0.44
C GLN A 55 -10.34 11.50 -0.59
N SER A 56 -9.08 11.46 -0.16
CA SER A 56 -7.98 11.67 -1.09
C SER A 56 -7.58 10.42 -1.85
N ILE A 57 -8.16 9.27 -1.54
CA ILE A 57 -7.82 8.05 -2.26
C ILE A 57 -8.47 8.06 -3.64
N SER A 58 -7.83 7.37 -4.58
CA SER A 58 -8.37 7.20 -5.93
C SER A 58 -8.68 5.74 -6.13
N ILE A 59 -9.86 5.44 -6.62
CA ILE A 59 -10.27 4.06 -6.86
C ILE A 59 -10.53 3.91 -8.35
N THR A 60 -9.83 2.95 -8.97
CA THR A 60 -9.98 2.69 -10.39
C THR A 60 -10.39 1.24 -10.58
N PRO A 61 -11.52 0.98 -11.23
CA PRO A 61 -11.93 -0.39 -11.48
C PRO A 61 -11.08 -1.02 -12.56
N SER A 62 -10.93 -2.34 -12.50
CA SER A 62 -10.22 -3.05 -13.55
C SER A 62 -11.09 -3.10 -14.79
N ARG A 63 -10.50 -3.57 -15.90
CA ARG A 63 -11.21 -3.62 -17.15
C ARG A 63 -12.51 -4.40 -17.05
N THR A 64 -12.54 -5.47 -16.29
CA THR A 64 -13.74 -6.27 -16.14
C THR A 64 -14.60 -5.87 -14.96
N GLY A 65 -14.12 -4.93 -14.16
CA GLY A 65 -14.83 -4.53 -12.95
C GLY A 65 -14.66 -5.49 -11.79
N LYS A 66 -13.85 -6.54 -11.96
CA LYS A 66 -13.70 -7.56 -10.94
C LYS A 66 -12.81 -7.12 -9.81
N TYR A 67 -11.87 -6.24 -10.08
CA TYR A 67 -10.93 -5.75 -9.07
C TYR A 67 -10.96 -4.24 -9.01
N HIS A 68 -10.61 -3.70 -7.85
CA HIS A 68 -10.43 -2.27 -7.72
C HIS A 68 -8.98 -1.99 -7.35
N SER A 69 -8.44 -0.91 -7.91
CA SER A 69 -7.12 -0.45 -7.62
C SER A 69 -7.27 0.83 -6.81
N ILE A 70 -6.74 0.85 -5.60
CA ILE A 70 -6.85 2.01 -4.72
C ILE A 70 -5.47 2.63 -4.57
N THR A 71 -5.36 3.91 -4.86
CA THR A 71 -4.11 4.63 -4.74
C THR A 71 -4.25 5.67 -3.63
N ALA A 72 -3.29 5.71 -2.73
CA ALA A 72 -3.29 6.67 -1.63
C ALA A 72 -1.91 7.27 -1.49
N GLN A 73 -1.85 8.60 -1.39
CA GLN A 73 -0.60 9.30 -1.17
C GLN A 73 -0.38 9.36 0.33
N LEU A 74 0.73 8.83 0.79
CA LEU A 74 1.05 8.82 2.21
C LEU A 74 2.37 9.51 2.44
N ARG A 75 2.47 10.21 3.56
CA ARG A 75 3.71 10.85 3.92
C ARG A 75 4.38 10.02 5.00
N PHE A 76 5.50 9.43 4.67
CA PHE A 76 6.24 8.61 5.61
C PHE A 76 7.36 9.43 6.23
N GLU A 77 7.47 9.34 7.54
CA GLU A 77 8.53 10.03 8.26
C GLU A 77 9.69 9.09 8.56
N GLU A 78 9.42 7.80 8.62
CA GLU A 78 10.43 6.81 8.96
C GLU A 78 10.17 5.51 8.23
N LEU A 79 11.23 4.74 8.02
CA LEU A 79 11.13 3.47 7.35
C LEU A 79 10.21 2.51 8.09
N GLU A 80 10.17 2.59 9.41
CA GLU A 80 9.34 1.69 10.19
C GLU A 80 7.87 1.86 9.88
N GLN A 81 7.44 3.06 9.52
CA GLN A 81 6.06 3.30 9.15
C GLN A 81 5.72 2.53 7.87
N VAL A 82 6.65 2.49 6.93
CA VAL A 82 6.44 1.79 5.68
C VAL A 82 6.26 0.31 5.96
N HIS A 83 7.16 -0.27 6.76
CA HIS A 83 7.09 -1.69 7.07
C HIS A 83 5.81 -2.02 7.83
N ALA A 84 5.42 -1.18 8.76
CA ALA A 84 4.24 -1.43 9.57
C ALA A 84 2.97 -1.44 8.73
N ILE A 85 2.82 -0.47 7.83
CA ILE A 85 1.61 -0.41 7.05
C ILE A 85 1.56 -1.55 6.03
N TYR A 86 2.70 -1.90 5.42
CA TYR A 86 2.70 -3.00 4.47
C TYR A 86 2.42 -4.34 5.18
N ALA A 87 2.84 -4.50 6.42
CA ALA A 87 2.53 -5.71 7.17
C ALA A 87 1.02 -5.84 7.39
N ASP A 88 0.35 -4.75 7.75
CA ASP A 88 -1.09 -4.79 7.95
C ASP A 88 -1.82 -5.00 6.63
N LEU A 89 -1.33 -4.40 5.56
CA LEU A 89 -1.97 -4.57 4.26
C LEU A 89 -1.82 -6.02 3.79
N ALA A 90 -0.67 -6.62 4.04
CA ALA A 90 -0.45 -8.00 3.65
C ALA A 90 -1.31 -8.97 4.45
N ALA A 91 -1.70 -8.58 5.65
CA ALA A 91 -2.55 -9.42 6.49
C ALA A 91 -4.03 -9.31 6.11
N CYS A 92 -4.40 -8.35 5.29
CA CYS A 92 -5.79 -8.15 4.93
C CYS A 92 -6.18 -9.10 3.79
N PRO A 93 -7.15 -9.99 4.00
CA PRO A 93 -7.50 -10.97 2.98
C PRO A 93 -8.17 -10.37 1.76
N LEU A 94 -8.67 -9.16 1.86
CA LEU A 94 -9.33 -8.51 0.74
C LEU A 94 -8.32 -7.90 -0.23
N ILE A 95 -7.10 -7.70 0.20
CA ILE A 95 -6.08 -7.10 -0.64
C ILE A 95 -5.27 -8.20 -1.31
N LYS A 96 -5.24 -8.18 -2.63
CA LYS A 96 -4.51 -9.18 -3.40
C LYS A 96 -3.06 -8.77 -3.64
N THR A 97 -2.83 -7.49 -3.85
CA THR A 97 -1.51 -7.00 -4.17
C THR A 97 -1.32 -5.62 -3.60
N ALA A 98 -0.15 -5.36 -3.03
CA ALA A 98 0.20 -4.02 -2.55
C ALA A 98 1.50 -3.64 -3.23
N LEU A 99 1.50 -2.51 -3.92
CA LEU A 99 2.65 -2.04 -4.68
C LEU A 99 3.29 -0.82 -4.07
#